data_741a4bd9f66d4879bc004e5ad010805b
#
_entry.id   741a4bd9f66d4879bc004e5ad010805b
#
_cell.length_a   1.000
_cell.length_b   1.000
_cell.length_c   1.000
_cell.angle_alpha   90.00
_cell.angle_beta   90.00
_cell.angle_gamma   90.00
#
_symmetry.space_group_name_H-M   'P 1'
#
loop_
_entity.id
_entity.type
_entity.pdbx_description
1 polymer ?
#
loop_
_entity_poly.entity_id
_entity_poly.type
_entity_poly.pdbx_seq_one_letter_code
_entity_poly.pdbx_strand_id
1 'polypeptide(L)'
;GNTGYFKMDEVEVPEENLLGREGEGFKIAMFALDQGRLSVSAGATGLIRACRDASVAYARDRKTFGVPIGQHQLVKEMIAQMESDYQAARLLWMRSAWLKNEGRRSTRETGLAKWFATVASERAAGDAVQIHGANGYSDEYPVGRFYRNCKGAVIYEGTREIHKIMQADYALGYRVDKPTRCRLPAYREAVQA
;
A
#
# COMPACT_ATOMS: atom_id res chain seq x y z
N GLY A 1 9.04 -1.36 11.59
CA GLY A 1 7.99 -2.30 11.93
C GLY A 1 8.55 -3.50 12.67
N ASN A 2 7.75 -4.08 13.56
CA ASN A 2 8.12 -5.28 14.31
C ASN A 2 7.41 -6.47 13.65
N THR A 3 8.19 -7.39 13.08
CA THR A 3 7.68 -8.66 12.58
C THR A 3 8.09 -9.74 13.58
N GLY A 4 7.11 -10.46 14.09
CA GLY A 4 7.31 -11.54 15.04
C GLY A 4 6.62 -12.81 14.57
N TYR A 5 6.70 -13.82 15.37
CA TYR A 5 5.98 -15.07 15.21
C TYR A 5 5.45 -15.54 16.57
N PHE A 6 4.47 -16.39 16.53
CA PHE A 6 4.03 -17.14 17.70
C PHE A 6 3.89 -18.61 17.32
N LYS A 7 4.23 -19.48 18.26
CA LYS A 7 4.06 -20.93 18.14
C LYS A 7 2.80 -21.31 18.91
N MET A 8 1.93 -22.08 18.25
CA MET A 8 0.80 -22.74 18.88
C MET A 8 1.13 -24.23 18.94
N ASP A 9 1.06 -24.84 20.12
CA ASP A 9 1.38 -26.24 20.33
C ASP A 9 0.26 -26.84 21.19
N GLU A 10 -0.53 -27.72 20.60
CA GLU A 10 -1.68 -28.40 21.24
C GLU A 10 -2.65 -27.42 21.97
N VAL A 11 -2.87 -26.23 21.38
CA VAL A 11 -3.77 -25.23 21.96
C VAL A 11 -5.21 -25.68 21.76
N GLU A 12 -5.92 -25.92 22.85
CA GLU A 12 -7.36 -26.20 22.83
C GLU A 12 -8.15 -24.92 22.57
N VAL A 13 -9.05 -24.96 21.62
CA VAL A 13 -9.93 -23.82 21.25
C VAL A 13 -11.38 -24.29 21.38
N PRO A 14 -12.22 -23.61 22.17
CA PRO A 14 -13.63 -23.93 22.31
C PRO A 14 -14.37 -23.90 20.96
N GLU A 15 -15.34 -24.79 20.75
CA GLU A 15 -16.09 -24.93 19.49
C GLU A 15 -16.81 -23.62 19.11
N GLU A 16 -17.32 -22.88 20.08
CA GLU A 16 -17.99 -21.60 19.88
C GLU A 16 -17.08 -20.51 19.30
N ASN A 17 -15.77 -20.69 19.34
CA ASN A 17 -14.78 -19.79 18.73
C ASN A 17 -14.47 -20.13 17.26
N LEU A 18 -15.11 -21.16 16.70
CA LEU A 18 -14.98 -21.49 15.29
C LEU A 18 -15.60 -20.40 14.41
N LEU A 19 -14.77 -19.74 13.61
CA LEU A 19 -15.22 -18.74 12.64
C LEU A 19 -15.67 -19.40 11.34
N GLY A 20 -16.98 -19.42 11.08
CA GLY A 20 -17.57 -20.06 9.91
C GLY A 20 -17.72 -21.57 10.09
N ARG A 21 -17.43 -22.34 9.06
CA ARG A 21 -17.53 -23.82 9.07
C ARG A 21 -16.16 -24.45 8.85
N GLU A 22 -15.98 -25.66 9.27
CA GLU A 22 -14.78 -26.45 8.96
C GLU A 22 -14.49 -26.43 7.44
N GLY A 23 -13.23 -26.28 7.07
CA GLY A 23 -12.79 -26.18 5.67
C GLY A 23 -13.00 -24.82 5.01
N GLU A 24 -13.58 -23.81 5.67
CA GLU A 24 -13.79 -22.46 5.11
C GLU A 24 -12.68 -21.47 5.44
N GLY A 25 -11.74 -21.79 6.31
CA GLY A 25 -10.72 -20.87 6.81
C GLY A 25 -9.92 -20.19 5.71
N PHE A 26 -9.52 -20.92 4.66
CA PHE A 26 -8.81 -20.30 3.52
C PHE A 26 -9.64 -19.23 2.79
N LYS A 27 -10.95 -19.44 2.64
CA LYS A 27 -11.84 -18.44 1.99
C LYS A 27 -11.99 -17.20 2.84
N ILE A 28 -12.12 -17.38 4.17
CA ILE A 28 -12.21 -16.30 5.13
C ILE A 28 -10.92 -15.48 5.13
N ALA A 29 -9.76 -16.16 5.13
CA ALA A 29 -8.46 -15.50 5.03
C ALA A 29 -8.30 -14.70 3.72
N MET A 30 -8.71 -15.25 2.58
CA MET A 30 -8.67 -14.53 1.29
C MET A 30 -9.59 -13.31 1.27
N PHE A 31 -10.75 -13.38 1.91
CA PHE A 31 -11.63 -12.23 2.06
C PHE A 31 -10.99 -11.14 2.93
N ALA A 32 -10.41 -11.51 4.07
CA ALA A 32 -9.70 -10.59 4.95
C ALA A 32 -8.51 -9.91 4.23
N LEU A 33 -7.73 -10.67 3.45
CA LEU A 33 -6.62 -10.13 2.66
C LEU A 33 -7.08 -9.12 1.60
N ASP A 34 -8.23 -9.31 0.97
CA ASP A 34 -8.76 -8.32 0.01
C ASP A 34 -9.13 -7.00 0.71
N GLN A 35 -9.52 -7.03 2.00
CA GLN A 35 -9.74 -5.82 2.79
C GLN A 35 -8.39 -5.18 3.19
N GLY A 36 -7.46 -5.98 3.68
CA GLY A 36 -6.13 -5.53 4.09
C GLY A 36 -5.33 -4.87 2.97
N ARG A 37 -5.39 -5.41 1.76
CA ARG A 37 -4.73 -4.84 0.57
C ARG A 37 -5.20 -3.42 0.25
N LEU A 38 -6.49 -3.13 0.43
CA LEU A 38 -7.03 -1.77 0.27
C LEU A 38 -6.43 -0.81 1.29
N SER A 39 -6.42 -1.21 2.56
CA SER A 39 -5.85 -0.41 3.66
C SER A 39 -4.35 -0.16 3.45
N VAL A 40 -3.61 -1.20 3.04
CA VAL A 40 -2.18 -1.09 2.72
C VAL A 40 -1.93 -0.12 1.56
N SER A 41 -2.74 -0.16 0.50
CA SER A 41 -2.58 0.78 -0.63
C SER A 41 -2.83 2.24 -0.22
N ALA A 42 -3.82 2.49 0.63
CA ALA A 42 -4.08 3.82 1.18
C ALA A 42 -2.92 4.31 2.07
N GLY A 43 -2.41 3.43 2.97
CA GLY A 43 -1.26 3.73 3.82
C GLY A 43 0.02 4.01 3.02
N ALA A 44 0.31 3.20 2.00
CA ALA A 44 1.46 3.40 1.11
C ALA A 44 1.34 4.72 0.32
N THR A 45 0.13 5.09 -0.13
CA THR A 45 -0.14 6.38 -0.77
C THR A 45 0.13 7.54 0.19
N GLY A 46 -0.27 7.41 1.47
CA GLY A 46 0.06 8.37 2.52
C GLY A 46 1.56 8.52 2.74
N LEU A 47 2.31 7.42 2.63
CA LEU A 47 3.78 7.44 2.74
C LEU A 47 4.44 8.17 1.57
N ILE A 48 3.97 7.97 0.32
CA ILE A 48 4.46 8.73 -0.85
C ILE A 48 4.27 10.23 -0.60
N ARG A 49 3.10 10.64 -0.12
CA ARG A 49 2.81 12.03 0.24
C ARG A 49 3.76 12.54 1.31
N ALA A 50 3.98 11.78 2.38
CA ALA A 50 4.88 12.20 3.46
C ALA A 50 6.33 12.37 2.97
N CYS A 51 6.82 11.48 2.12
CA CYS A 51 8.13 11.59 1.48
C CYS A 51 8.23 12.84 0.61
N ARG A 52 7.22 13.09 -0.24
CA ARG A 52 7.16 14.29 -1.08
C ARG A 52 7.17 15.56 -0.25
N ASP A 53 6.30 15.65 0.75
CA ASP A 53 6.15 16.87 1.55
C ASP A 53 7.43 17.19 2.33
N ALA A 54 8.09 16.19 2.93
CA ALA A 54 9.38 16.34 3.59
C ALA A 54 10.48 16.77 2.60
N SER A 55 10.53 16.14 1.42
CA SER A 55 11.50 16.46 0.37
C SER A 55 11.34 17.88 -0.16
N VAL A 56 10.09 18.34 -0.38
CA VAL A 56 9.79 19.70 -0.84
C VAL A 56 10.22 20.73 0.21
N ALA A 57 9.91 20.49 1.49
CA ALA A 57 10.31 21.39 2.56
C ALA A 57 11.84 21.51 2.63
N TYR A 58 12.54 20.38 2.67
CA TYR A 58 14.00 20.36 2.73
C TYR A 58 14.66 20.97 1.49
N ALA A 59 14.14 20.68 0.30
CA ALA A 59 14.71 21.20 -0.96
C ALA A 59 14.54 22.71 -1.15
N ARG A 60 13.57 23.33 -0.47
CA ARG A 60 13.39 24.79 -0.46
C ARG A 60 14.37 25.48 0.48
N ASP A 61 14.74 24.85 1.58
CA ASP A 61 15.57 25.43 2.63
C ASP A 61 17.06 25.17 2.42
N ARG A 62 17.43 23.91 2.12
CA ARG A 62 18.83 23.49 1.93
C ARG A 62 19.43 24.13 0.68
N LYS A 63 20.61 24.75 0.84
CA LYS A 63 21.35 25.39 -0.27
C LYS A 63 22.64 24.66 -0.58
N THR A 64 22.94 24.57 -1.88
CA THR A 64 24.24 24.17 -2.44
C THR A 64 24.54 25.05 -3.64
N PHE A 65 25.82 25.36 -3.88
CA PHE A 65 26.23 26.23 -4.99
C PHE A 65 25.49 27.61 -5.01
N GLY A 66 25.15 28.11 -3.83
CA GLY A 66 24.49 29.42 -3.67
C GLY A 66 22.97 29.44 -3.88
N VAL A 67 22.34 28.33 -4.25
CA VAL A 67 20.89 28.25 -4.53
C VAL A 67 20.23 27.11 -3.73
N PRO A 68 18.90 27.18 -3.47
CA PRO A 68 18.15 26.04 -2.93
C PRO A 68 18.33 24.79 -3.80
N ILE A 69 18.51 23.62 -3.17
CA ILE A 69 18.72 22.38 -3.93
C ILE A 69 17.53 22.00 -4.82
N GLY A 70 16.33 22.48 -4.51
CA GLY A 70 15.14 22.35 -5.34
C GLY A 70 15.24 23.02 -6.72
N GLN A 71 16.28 23.83 -6.97
CA GLN A 71 16.55 24.38 -8.30
C GLN A 71 17.36 23.43 -9.19
N HIS A 72 18.01 22.40 -8.62
CA HIS A 72 18.75 21.42 -9.39
C HIS A 72 17.81 20.43 -10.08
N GLN A 73 18.08 20.14 -11.36
CA GLN A 73 17.19 19.32 -12.20
C GLN A 73 16.95 17.91 -11.67
N LEU A 74 17.99 17.23 -11.15
CA LEU A 74 17.86 15.88 -10.61
C LEU A 74 17.03 15.83 -9.31
N VAL A 75 17.04 16.90 -8.51
CA VAL A 75 16.16 17.02 -7.33
C VAL A 75 14.71 17.25 -7.77
N LYS A 76 14.51 18.09 -8.79
CA LYS A 76 13.16 18.32 -9.38
C LYS A 76 12.58 17.04 -9.96
N GLU A 77 13.39 16.22 -10.61
CA GLU A 77 12.97 14.94 -11.20
C GLU A 77 12.43 14.00 -10.13
N MET A 78 13.17 13.79 -9.02
CA MET A 78 12.72 12.96 -7.91
C MET A 78 11.40 13.46 -7.30
N ILE A 79 11.26 14.77 -7.08
CA ILE A 79 10.03 15.37 -6.54
C ILE A 79 8.86 15.24 -7.51
N ALA A 80 9.09 15.44 -8.81
CA ALA A 80 8.06 15.28 -9.84
C ALA A 80 7.58 13.83 -9.95
N GLN A 81 8.49 12.85 -9.80
CA GLN A 81 8.13 11.43 -9.76
C GLN A 81 7.26 11.11 -8.54
N MET A 82 7.62 11.63 -7.35
CA MET A 82 6.81 11.46 -6.15
C MET A 82 5.39 12.03 -6.31
N GLU A 83 5.27 13.22 -6.95
CA GLU A 83 3.96 13.83 -7.21
C GLU A 83 3.11 12.97 -8.16
N SER A 84 3.69 12.53 -9.27
CA SER A 84 3.02 11.64 -10.24
C SER A 84 2.57 10.33 -9.58
N ASP A 85 3.46 9.70 -8.83
CA ASP A 85 3.18 8.45 -8.12
C ASP A 85 2.07 8.62 -7.07
N TYR A 86 2.08 9.74 -6.34
CA TYR A 86 1.04 10.05 -5.36
C TYR A 86 -0.33 10.16 -6.02
N GLN A 87 -0.46 10.89 -7.13
CA GLN A 87 -1.72 11.08 -7.82
C GLN A 87 -2.23 9.74 -8.39
N ALA A 88 -1.35 8.98 -9.05
CA ALA A 88 -1.71 7.69 -9.61
C ALA A 88 -2.13 6.68 -8.52
N ALA A 89 -1.35 6.54 -7.46
CA ALA A 89 -1.66 5.67 -6.34
C ALA A 89 -2.99 6.03 -5.69
N ARG A 90 -3.24 7.34 -5.50
CA ARG A 90 -4.48 7.84 -4.91
C ARG A 90 -5.70 7.46 -5.75
N LEU A 91 -5.66 7.66 -7.05
CA LEU A 91 -6.75 7.31 -7.95
C LEU A 91 -7.03 5.80 -7.96
N LEU A 92 -5.98 4.97 -7.93
CA LEU A 92 -6.12 3.51 -7.94
C LEU A 92 -6.81 2.99 -6.67
N TRP A 93 -6.37 3.41 -5.47
CA TRP A 93 -7.02 2.93 -4.26
C TRP A 93 -8.42 3.53 -4.07
N MET A 94 -8.65 4.78 -4.47
CA MET A 94 -9.99 5.41 -4.42
C MET A 94 -10.98 4.67 -5.33
N ARG A 95 -10.56 4.27 -6.53
CA ARG A 95 -11.38 3.42 -7.41
C ARG A 95 -11.75 2.10 -6.74
N SER A 96 -10.78 1.45 -6.11
CA SER A 96 -11.02 0.20 -5.38
C SER A 96 -12.00 0.39 -4.21
N ALA A 97 -11.83 1.46 -3.43
CA ALA A 97 -12.70 1.82 -2.32
C ALA A 97 -14.12 2.13 -2.80
N TRP A 98 -14.24 2.86 -3.91
CA TRP A 98 -15.55 3.17 -4.50
C TRP A 98 -16.29 1.90 -4.92
N LEU A 99 -15.63 0.97 -5.63
CA LEU A 99 -16.24 -0.31 -6.00
C LEU A 99 -16.74 -1.08 -4.78
N LYS A 100 -15.95 -1.08 -3.72
CA LYS A 100 -16.33 -1.72 -2.46
C LYS A 100 -17.55 -1.05 -1.82
N ASN A 101 -17.61 0.29 -1.81
CA ASN A 101 -18.76 1.02 -1.29
C ASN A 101 -20.05 0.75 -2.08
N GLU A 102 -19.93 0.42 -3.37
CA GLU A 102 -21.04 -0.03 -4.22
C GLU A 102 -21.39 -1.53 -4.05
N GLY A 103 -20.79 -2.24 -3.08
CA GLY A 103 -20.99 -3.67 -2.89
C GLY A 103 -20.45 -4.53 -4.04
N ARG A 104 -19.56 -4.00 -4.85
CA ARG A 104 -18.98 -4.67 -6.02
C ARG A 104 -17.66 -5.34 -5.66
N ARG A 105 -17.38 -6.44 -6.34
CA ARG A 105 -16.09 -7.09 -6.23
C ARG A 105 -14.98 -6.19 -6.76
N SER A 106 -13.88 -6.09 -6.04
CA SER A 106 -12.75 -5.21 -6.35
C SER A 106 -11.38 -5.87 -6.19
N THR A 107 -11.33 -7.22 -6.21
CA THR A 107 -10.08 -8.00 -6.00
C THR A 107 -8.98 -7.60 -6.97
N ARG A 108 -9.33 -7.41 -8.27
CA ARG A 108 -8.39 -6.97 -9.31
C ARG A 108 -7.84 -5.57 -9.02
N GLU A 109 -8.74 -4.62 -8.80
CA GLU A 109 -8.40 -3.20 -8.58
C GLU A 109 -7.62 -3.03 -7.28
N THR A 110 -8.01 -3.74 -6.23
CA THR A 110 -7.32 -3.70 -4.93
C THR A 110 -5.90 -4.27 -5.03
N GLY A 111 -5.72 -5.38 -5.76
CA GLY A 111 -4.40 -5.94 -6.02
C GLY A 111 -3.52 -5.02 -6.84
N LEU A 112 -4.07 -4.34 -7.86
CA LEU A 112 -3.34 -3.35 -8.66
C LEU A 112 -2.94 -2.13 -7.82
N ALA A 113 -3.87 -1.60 -7.04
CA ALA A 113 -3.61 -0.46 -6.15
C ALA A 113 -2.52 -0.78 -5.13
N LYS A 114 -2.59 -1.96 -4.49
CA LYS A 114 -1.58 -2.41 -3.52
C LYS A 114 -0.20 -2.53 -4.17
N TRP A 115 -0.10 -3.20 -5.30
CA TRP A 115 1.17 -3.34 -6.01
C TRP A 115 1.75 -1.98 -6.37
N PHE A 116 0.99 -1.14 -7.07
CA PHE A 116 1.47 0.17 -7.53
C PHE A 116 1.90 1.05 -6.35
N ALA A 117 1.03 1.26 -5.37
CA ALA A 117 1.28 2.17 -4.25
C ALA A 117 2.49 1.74 -3.41
N THR A 118 2.66 0.44 -3.13
CA THR A 118 3.77 -0.04 -2.30
C THR A 118 5.11 0.06 -3.01
N VAL A 119 5.18 -0.23 -4.32
CA VAL A 119 6.42 -0.08 -5.12
C VAL A 119 6.78 1.40 -5.26
N ALA A 120 5.79 2.25 -5.53
CA ALA A 120 5.99 3.69 -5.62
C ALA A 120 6.43 4.29 -4.26
N SER A 121 5.88 3.82 -3.14
CA SER A 121 6.29 4.27 -1.81
C SER A 121 7.72 3.86 -1.44
N GLU A 122 8.18 2.68 -1.87
CA GLU A 122 9.56 2.23 -1.69
C GLU A 122 10.54 3.15 -2.45
N ARG A 123 10.23 3.50 -3.70
CA ARG A 123 11.02 4.44 -4.50
C ARG A 123 11.01 5.84 -3.87
N ALA A 124 9.84 6.38 -3.56
CA ALA A 124 9.70 7.71 -2.96
C ALA A 124 10.47 7.84 -1.63
N ALA A 125 10.47 6.78 -0.82
CA ALA A 125 11.23 6.78 0.43
C ALA A 125 12.74 6.77 0.21
N GLY A 126 13.24 6.03 -0.80
CA GLY A 126 14.65 6.05 -1.20
C GLY A 126 15.07 7.43 -1.70
N ASP A 127 14.27 8.02 -2.59
CA ASP A 127 14.52 9.35 -3.15
C ASP A 127 14.46 10.44 -2.07
N ALA A 128 13.56 10.32 -1.08
CA ALA A 128 13.49 11.24 0.03
C ALA A 128 14.78 11.23 0.88
N VAL A 129 15.32 10.04 1.18
CA VAL A 129 16.63 9.92 1.85
C VAL A 129 17.73 10.54 0.99
N GLN A 130 17.72 10.28 -0.33
CA GLN A 130 18.71 10.82 -1.26
C GLN A 130 18.69 12.35 -1.31
N ILE A 131 17.51 12.97 -1.37
CA ILE A 131 17.35 14.43 -1.37
C ILE A 131 17.91 15.06 -0.08
N HIS A 132 17.72 14.40 1.07
CA HIS A 132 18.23 14.88 2.35
C HIS A 132 19.74 14.62 2.54
N GLY A 133 20.34 13.75 1.71
CA GLY A 133 21.75 13.40 1.83
C GLY A 133 22.07 12.77 3.20
N ALA A 134 23.19 13.17 3.82
CA ALA A 134 23.59 12.68 5.13
C ALA A 134 22.51 12.90 6.21
N ASN A 135 21.77 14.01 6.14
CA ASN A 135 20.65 14.30 7.05
C ASN A 135 19.51 13.28 6.94
N GLY A 136 19.30 12.70 5.75
CA GLY A 136 18.30 11.65 5.53
C GLY A 136 18.67 10.31 6.19
N TYR A 137 19.92 10.14 6.56
CA TYR A 137 20.44 8.95 7.23
C TYR A 137 20.48 9.10 8.77
N SER A 138 20.22 10.32 9.28
CA SER A 138 20.11 10.61 10.71
C SER A 138 18.66 10.44 11.19
N ASP A 139 18.48 10.29 12.50
CA ASP A 139 17.14 10.20 13.11
C ASP A 139 16.50 11.59 13.37
N GLU A 140 17.20 12.70 13.08
CA GLU A 140 16.69 14.06 13.18
C GLU A 140 15.63 14.36 12.12
N TYR A 141 15.67 13.66 10.99
CA TYR A 141 14.72 13.77 9.88
C TYR A 141 13.89 12.49 9.73
N PRO A 142 12.60 12.59 9.39
CA PRO A 142 11.70 11.42 9.38
C PRO A 142 11.95 10.46 8.22
N VAL A 143 12.69 10.88 7.18
CA VAL A 143 12.81 10.13 5.92
C VAL A 143 13.55 8.80 6.07
N GLY A 144 14.52 8.70 6.98
CA GLY A 144 15.19 7.43 7.31
C GLY A 144 14.21 6.41 7.90
N ARG A 145 13.29 6.85 8.76
CA ARG A 145 12.21 6.01 9.29
C ARG A 145 11.23 5.59 8.20
N PHE A 146 10.87 6.48 7.27
CA PHE A 146 10.01 6.16 6.13
C PHE A 146 10.62 5.05 5.27
N TYR A 147 11.91 5.17 4.97
CA TYR A 147 12.66 4.17 4.20
C TYR A 147 12.72 2.80 4.89
N ARG A 148 12.99 2.75 6.20
CA ARG A 148 12.98 1.49 6.95
C ARG A 148 11.61 0.82 6.97
N ASN A 149 10.53 1.60 7.01
CA ASN A 149 9.17 1.08 7.15
C ASN A 149 8.51 0.69 5.82
N CYS A 150 8.88 1.32 4.70
CA CYS A 150 8.23 1.07 3.40
C CYS A 150 8.45 -0.35 2.88
N LYS A 151 9.59 -0.97 3.21
CA LYS A 151 9.98 -2.28 2.66
C LYS A 151 9.00 -3.39 3.03
N GLY A 152 8.44 -3.38 4.22
CA GLY A 152 7.43 -4.36 4.64
C GLY A 152 6.21 -4.38 3.73
N ALA A 153 5.78 -3.20 3.25
CA ALA A 153 4.55 -3.06 2.47
C ALA A 153 4.59 -3.75 1.11
N VAL A 154 5.76 -3.93 0.49
CA VAL A 154 5.88 -4.67 -0.78
C VAL A 154 5.85 -6.19 -0.57
N ILE A 155 5.94 -6.67 0.68
CA ILE A 155 6.05 -8.09 1.03
C ILE A 155 4.73 -8.62 1.58
N TYR A 156 4.22 -8.02 2.66
CA TYR A 156 3.01 -8.51 3.31
C TYR A 156 1.74 -8.27 2.48
N GLU A 157 0.65 -8.94 2.81
CA GLU A 157 -0.64 -8.89 2.09
C GLU A 157 -0.53 -9.37 0.62
N GLY A 158 0.44 -10.25 0.37
CA GLY A 158 0.84 -10.72 -0.95
C GLY A 158 1.98 -9.89 -1.55
N THR A 159 3.04 -10.58 -1.94
CA THR A 159 4.21 -9.91 -2.52
C THR A 159 3.88 -9.18 -3.83
N ARG A 160 4.69 -8.21 -4.20
CA ARG A 160 4.54 -7.51 -5.50
C ARG A 160 4.55 -8.48 -6.68
N GLU A 161 5.28 -9.59 -6.59
CA GLU A 161 5.38 -10.62 -7.61
C GLU A 161 4.04 -11.34 -7.79
N ILE A 162 3.39 -11.71 -6.69
CA ILE A 162 2.05 -12.34 -6.71
C ILE A 162 1.02 -11.39 -7.33
N HIS A 163 1.08 -10.10 -6.99
CA HIS A 163 0.17 -9.13 -7.60
C HIS A 163 0.43 -8.92 -9.10
N LYS A 164 1.71 -8.94 -9.54
CA LYS A 164 2.07 -8.87 -10.97
C LYS A 164 1.47 -10.06 -11.74
N ILE A 165 1.69 -11.27 -11.25
CA ILE A 165 1.12 -12.50 -11.85
C ILE A 165 -0.40 -12.39 -11.93
N MET A 166 -1.04 -12.01 -10.82
CA MET A 166 -2.49 -11.85 -10.76
C MET A 166 -3.00 -10.84 -11.80
N GLN A 167 -2.35 -9.70 -11.97
CA GLN A 167 -2.76 -8.69 -12.97
C GLN A 167 -2.55 -9.21 -14.40
N ALA A 168 -1.46 -9.92 -14.66
CA ALA A 168 -1.20 -10.54 -15.96
C ALA A 168 -2.27 -11.60 -16.28
N ASP A 169 -2.62 -12.44 -15.32
CA ASP A 169 -3.68 -13.46 -15.51
C ASP A 169 -5.04 -12.83 -15.85
N TYR A 170 -5.38 -11.71 -15.19
CA TYR A 170 -6.60 -10.98 -15.56
C TYR A 170 -6.53 -10.36 -16.96
N ALA A 171 -5.37 -9.82 -17.34
CA ALA A 171 -5.19 -9.21 -18.66
C ALA A 171 -5.23 -10.25 -19.80
N LEU A 172 -4.66 -11.42 -19.55
CA LEU A 172 -4.63 -12.54 -20.49
C LEU A 172 -5.93 -13.36 -20.55
N GLY A 173 -6.88 -13.09 -19.64
CA GLY A 173 -8.13 -13.84 -19.56
C GLY A 173 -8.00 -15.22 -18.87
N TYR A 174 -6.85 -15.52 -18.29
CA TYR A 174 -6.63 -16.78 -17.54
C TYR A 174 -7.31 -16.76 -16.17
N ARG A 175 -7.58 -15.56 -15.64
CA ARG A 175 -8.31 -15.36 -14.41
C ARG A 175 -9.56 -14.54 -14.65
N VAL A 176 -10.70 -15.12 -14.23
CA VAL A 176 -12.00 -14.44 -14.24
C VAL A 176 -12.56 -14.49 -12.83
N ASP A 177 -13.13 -13.39 -12.38
CA ASP A 177 -13.80 -13.35 -11.08
C ASP A 177 -15.04 -14.23 -11.07
N LYS A 178 -15.08 -15.20 -10.16
CA LYS A 178 -16.28 -16.01 -9.92
C LYS A 178 -17.36 -15.13 -9.27
N PRO A 179 -18.64 -15.42 -9.48
CA PRO A 179 -19.72 -14.76 -8.75
C PRO A 179 -19.48 -14.80 -7.24
N THR A 180 -19.86 -13.74 -6.55
CA THR A 180 -19.82 -13.70 -5.09
C THR A 180 -20.82 -14.72 -4.53
N ARG A 181 -20.43 -15.45 -3.49
CA ARG A 181 -21.30 -16.46 -2.83
C ARG A 181 -22.36 -15.81 -1.94
N CYS A 182 -22.14 -14.58 -1.54
CA CYS A 182 -23.08 -13.78 -0.77
C CYS A 182 -23.02 -12.33 -1.31
N ARG A 183 -24.07 -11.59 -1.03
CA ARG A 183 -24.09 -10.15 -1.33
C ARG A 183 -22.99 -9.48 -0.50
N LEU A 184 -22.15 -8.68 -1.16
CA LEU A 184 -21.18 -7.85 -0.46
C LEU A 184 -21.92 -6.64 0.14
N PRO A 185 -21.67 -6.29 1.42
CA PRO A 185 -22.32 -5.12 2.02
C PRO A 185 -21.85 -3.86 1.30
N ALA A 186 -22.81 -3.04 0.86
CA ALA A 186 -22.54 -1.70 0.36
C ALA A 186 -22.55 -0.71 1.52
N TYR A 187 -21.71 0.32 1.45
CA TYR A 187 -21.61 1.34 2.51
C TYR A 187 -22.97 2.00 2.82
N ARG A 188 -23.79 2.27 1.80
CA ARG A 188 -25.11 2.91 1.95
C ARG A 188 -26.10 2.06 2.73
N GLU A 189 -25.93 0.74 2.74
CA GLU A 189 -26.79 -0.18 3.49
C GLU A 189 -26.36 -0.27 4.96
N ALA A 190 -25.06 -0.19 5.23
CA ALA A 190 -24.51 -0.25 6.58
C ALA A 190 -24.84 0.98 7.44
N VAL A 191 -25.14 2.13 6.81
CA VAL A 191 -25.50 3.38 7.51
C VAL A 191 -26.99 3.46 7.85
N GLN A 192 -27.81 2.58 7.25
CA GLN A 192 -29.27 2.56 7.44
C GLN A 192 -29.74 1.44 8.40
N ALA A 193 -28.83 0.59 8.86
CA ALA A 193 -29.06 -0.47 9.81
C ALA A 193 -28.56 -0.09 11.22
#